data_5f1a949dcc27837c3ebd97d065c43d7d
#
_entry.id   5f1a949dcc27837c3ebd97d065c43d7d
#
_cell.length_a   1.000
_cell.length_b   1.000
_cell.length_c   1.000
_cell.angle_alpha   90.00
_cell.angle_beta   90.00
_cell.angle_gamma   90.00
#
_symmetry.space_group_name_H-M   'P 1'
#
loop_
_entity.id
_entity.type
_entity.pdbx_description
1 polymer ?
#
loop_
_entity_poly.entity_id
_entity_poly.type
_entity_poly.pdbx_seq_one_letter_code
_entity_poly.pdbx_strand_id
1 'polypeptide(L)'
;MRNNVGGYMASPAGTPSAADATGRALEEGYVLCIPGARGNGSAVTTGGTTVYTGTAPNGLLDLKAATRYLHYNADLLPGNADRIFTDGTSAGGAMSALQGATGNATEYEPYLKAMGAAEASDAVYASICYCPITDLNHADMEYEWLYRCTNSGVRHLDTAQTAISDELAALCPSYINSLGLRDGDGNPVTADNYMDYLKTFIMASAQKALEEGCEIPDTIGIVRYVKPRPTFAQRLGAGPVNGGNPDSSRPPRASNSGAQYTDYVTDVDWTKYLSYVAGQTPLKTPPAFDAYGVLGAGATPENRVFGDTEGNPANFTEFSLRKRTDDAEASLSEETMKRIRLMNPMDFISPDRNGTARH
;
A
#
# COMPACT_ATOMS: atom_id res chain seq x y z
N MET A 1 -12.50 12.06 -3.35
CA MET A 1 -12.01 12.66 -2.08
C MET A 1 -10.57 12.23 -1.88
N ARG A 2 -9.65 13.19 -1.80
CA ARG A 2 -8.23 12.87 -1.68
C ARG A 2 -7.76 12.96 -0.24
N ASN A 3 -7.12 11.91 0.25
CA ASN A 3 -6.55 11.80 1.59
C ASN A 3 -5.06 12.15 1.55
N ASN A 4 -4.71 13.38 1.89
CA ASN A 4 -3.32 13.88 1.86
C ASN A 4 -2.52 13.52 3.12
N VAL A 5 -2.94 12.50 3.86
CA VAL A 5 -2.23 12.04 5.06
C VAL A 5 -0.96 11.31 4.66
N GLY A 6 0.21 11.81 5.05
CA GLY A 6 1.50 11.16 4.87
C GLY A 6 2.11 10.81 6.23
N GLY A 7 2.62 9.58 6.42
CA GLY A 7 3.22 9.14 7.70
C GLY A 7 2.32 9.36 8.91
N TYR A 8 1.01 9.25 8.76
CA TYR A 8 0.00 9.56 9.79
C TYR A 8 0.14 10.96 10.42
N MET A 9 0.80 11.90 9.72
CA MET A 9 0.89 13.29 10.15
C MET A 9 -0.45 14.02 9.94
N ALA A 10 -0.67 15.10 10.69
CA ALA A 10 -1.77 16.01 10.42
C ALA A 10 -1.72 16.54 8.98
N SER A 11 -2.86 16.59 8.33
CA SER A 11 -3.00 17.12 6.98
C SER A 11 -4.02 18.26 6.96
N PRO A 12 -3.65 19.48 6.49
CA PRO A 12 -4.62 20.54 6.31
C PRO A 12 -5.58 20.23 5.16
N ALA A 13 -6.72 20.88 5.16
CA ALA A 13 -7.59 20.90 3.99
C ALA A 13 -6.83 21.49 2.79
N GLY A 14 -6.99 20.87 1.64
CA GLY A 14 -6.27 21.24 0.43
C GLY A 14 -7.14 21.90 -0.62
N THR A 15 -6.47 22.46 -1.63
CA THR A 15 -7.07 22.91 -2.87
C THR A 15 -6.47 22.15 -4.04
N PRO A 16 -7.23 21.93 -5.13
CA PRO A 16 -6.70 21.32 -6.34
C PRO A 16 -5.55 22.10 -6.94
N SER A 17 -4.61 21.40 -7.56
CA SER A 17 -3.49 21.99 -8.28
C SER A 17 -3.48 21.51 -9.73
N ALA A 18 -3.36 22.41 -10.69
CA ALA A 18 -3.21 22.06 -12.11
C ALA A 18 -1.94 21.23 -12.39
N ALA A 19 -0.96 21.24 -11.47
CA ALA A 19 0.31 20.54 -11.63
C ALA A 19 0.27 19.06 -11.20
N ASP A 20 -0.83 18.57 -10.65
CA ASP A 20 -0.93 17.21 -10.13
C ASP A 20 -2.24 16.50 -10.54
N ALA A 21 -2.44 15.28 -10.07
CA ALA A 21 -3.62 14.46 -10.36
C ALA A 21 -4.95 15.13 -9.97
N THR A 22 -4.95 16.09 -9.04
CA THR A 22 -6.18 16.78 -8.62
C THR A 22 -6.67 17.76 -9.69
N GLY A 23 -5.75 18.46 -10.33
CA GLY A 23 -6.09 19.31 -11.49
C GLY A 23 -6.62 18.47 -12.66
N ARG A 24 -5.96 17.34 -12.94
CA ARG A 24 -6.42 16.43 -13.99
C ARG A 24 -7.82 15.87 -13.72
N ALA A 25 -8.12 15.52 -12.47
CA ALA A 25 -9.45 15.06 -12.10
C ALA A 25 -10.53 16.14 -12.34
N LEU A 26 -10.24 17.41 -12.05
CA LEU A 26 -11.16 18.52 -12.38
C LEU A 26 -11.37 18.67 -13.90
N GLU A 27 -10.31 18.54 -14.70
CA GLU A 27 -10.39 18.59 -16.16
C GLU A 27 -11.29 17.48 -16.73
N GLU A 28 -11.29 16.30 -16.08
CA GLU A 28 -12.15 15.17 -16.41
C GLU A 28 -13.58 15.28 -15.82
N GLY A 29 -13.90 16.40 -15.17
CA GLY A 29 -15.23 16.71 -14.67
C GLY A 29 -15.56 16.13 -13.28
N TYR A 30 -14.57 15.66 -12.51
CA TYR A 30 -14.78 15.24 -11.13
C TYR A 30 -14.93 16.44 -10.21
N VAL A 31 -15.81 16.28 -9.19
CA VAL A 31 -15.86 17.19 -8.04
C VAL A 31 -14.82 16.74 -7.03
N LEU A 32 -13.99 17.65 -6.55
CA LEU A 32 -12.93 17.33 -5.61
C LEU A 32 -13.24 17.83 -4.21
N CYS A 33 -13.03 16.94 -3.24
CA CYS A 33 -12.96 17.25 -1.82
C CYS A 33 -11.59 16.80 -1.29
N ILE A 34 -10.87 17.71 -0.65
CA ILE A 34 -9.55 17.46 -0.07
C ILE A 34 -9.65 17.86 1.42
N PRO A 35 -10.21 17.00 2.28
CA PRO A 35 -10.45 17.32 3.67
C PRO A 35 -9.15 17.38 4.47
N GLY A 36 -9.12 18.21 5.50
CA GLY A 36 -8.11 18.12 6.53
C GLY A 36 -8.37 16.92 7.44
N ALA A 37 -7.31 16.38 8.01
CA ALA A 37 -7.38 15.30 8.97
C ALA A 37 -6.37 15.52 10.10
N ARG A 38 -6.78 15.24 11.33
CA ARG A 38 -5.85 15.19 12.47
C ARG A 38 -4.88 14.02 12.29
N GLY A 39 -3.74 14.12 12.91
CA GLY A 39 -2.71 13.09 12.89
C GLY A 39 -1.59 13.44 13.84
N ASN A 40 -0.48 12.71 13.76
CA ASN A 40 0.70 13.03 14.56
C ASN A 40 1.02 14.54 14.46
N GLY A 41 1.21 15.19 15.60
CA GLY A 41 1.45 16.63 15.72
C GLY A 41 0.20 17.50 15.89
N SER A 42 -1.01 16.95 15.72
CA SER A 42 -2.23 17.71 16.04
C SER A 42 -2.38 17.90 17.55
N ALA A 43 -2.48 19.15 17.99
CA ALA A 43 -2.66 19.48 19.39
C ALA A 43 -3.50 20.74 19.55
N VAL A 44 -4.17 20.86 20.70
CA VAL A 44 -4.90 22.04 21.12
C VAL A 44 -4.33 22.49 22.46
N THR A 45 -3.98 23.79 22.56
CA THR A 45 -3.49 24.38 23.80
C THR A 45 -4.53 25.33 24.35
N THR A 46 -5.00 25.08 25.56
CA THR A 46 -5.98 25.94 26.28
C THR A 46 -5.50 26.15 27.70
N GLY A 47 -5.41 27.39 28.12
CA GLY A 47 -4.99 27.72 29.49
C GLY A 47 -3.60 27.22 29.86
N GLY A 48 -2.69 27.07 28.88
CA GLY A 48 -1.34 26.56 29.11
C GLY A 48 -1.24 25.03 29.13
N THR A 49 -2.34 24.31 29.00
CA THR A 49 -2.34 22.84 28.87
C THR A 49 -2.46 22.45 27.41
N THR A 50 -1.54 21.62 26.93
CA THR A 50 -1.56 21.08 25.58
C THR A 50 -2.14 19.67 25.61
N VAL A 51 -3.12 19.41 24.74
CA VAL A 51 -3.75 18.09 24.53
C VAL A 51 -3.50 17.65 23.10
N TYR A 52 -2.87 16.51 22.91
CA TYR A 52 -2.65 15.93 21.59
C TYR A 52 -3.93 15.24 21.10
N THR A 53 -4.44 15.72 19.97
CA THR A 53 -5.73 15.30 19.41
C THR A 53 -5.61 14.42 18.18
N GLY A 54 -4.40 14.20 17.69
CA GLY A 54 -4.12 13.40 16.48
C GLY A 54 -3.87 11.91 16.73
N THR A 55 -4.24 11.42 17.92
CA THR A 55 -4.11 9.99 18.25
C THR A 55 -5.14 9.15 17.49
N ALA A 56 -4.78 7.88 17.20
CA ALA A 56 -5.68 6.93 16.55
C ALA A 56 -6.99 6.74 17.34
N PRO A 57 -8.14 6.66 16.67
CA PRO A 57 -8.38 6.69 15.22
C PRO A 57 -8.76 8.07 14.67
N ASN A 58 -8.47 9.18 15.38
CA ASN A 58 -9.04 10.50 15.12
C ASN A 58 -8.86 11.01 13.68
N GLY A 59 -7.72 10.74 13.04
CA GLY A 59 -7.52 11.12 11.63
C GLY A 59 -8.51 10.44 10.67
N LEU A 60 -8.80 9.17 10.90
CA LEU A 60 -9.82 8.45 10.12
C LEU A 60 -11.23 8.99 10.42
N LEU A 61 -11.52 9.31 11.68
CA LEU A 61 -12.82 9.87 12.06
C LEU A 61 -13.09 11.22 11.37
N ASP A 62 -12.05 12.05 11.19
CA ASP A 62 -12.19 13.31 10.46
C ASP A 62 -12.56 13.06 8.99
N LEU A 63 -11.94 12.06 8.35
CA LEU A 63 -12.23 11.69 6.96
C LEU A 63 -13.65 11.07 6.83
N LYS A 64 -14.06 10.23 7.79
CA LYS A 64 -15.43 9.70 7.85
C LYS A 64 -16.46 10.81 8.07
N ALA A 65 -16.18 11.76 8.96
CA ALA A 65 -17.03 12.92 9.17
C ALA A 65 -17.14 13.80 7.91
N ALA A 66 -16.05 13.98 7.16
CA ALA A 66 -16.08 14.66 5.87
C ALA A 66 -16.97 13.92 4.86
N THR A 67 -16.88 12.59 4.80
CA THR A 67 -17.77 11.76 3.96
C THR A 67 -19.24 11.95 4.34
N ARG A 68 -19.56 11.89 5.64
CA ARG A 68 -20.92 12.16 6.15
C ARG A 68 -21.41 13.56 5.79
N TYR A 69 -20.54 14.55 5.86
CA TYR A 69 -20.88 15.91 5.45
C TYR A 69 -21.26 16.00 3.98
N LEU A 70 -20.54 15.29 3.08
CA LEU A 70 -20.85 15.26 1.66
C LEU A 70 -22.19 14.58 1.40
N HIS A 71 -22.47 13.45 2.04
CA HIS A 71 -23.78 12.78 1.92
C HIS A 71 -24.93 13.64 2.47
N TYR A 72 -24.73 14.25 3.65
CA TYR A 72 -25.76 15.08 4.31
C TYR A 72 -26.13 16.31 3.48
N ASN A 73 -25.18 16.87 2.74
CA ASN A 73 -25.38 18.06 1.92
C ASN A 73 -25.48 17.74 0.42
N ALA A 74 -25.83 16.51 0.06
CA ALA A 74 -25.83 16.06 -1.33
C ALA A 74 -26.67 16.96 -2.27
N ASP A 75 -27.78 17.49 -1.80
CA ASP A 75 -28.66 18.37 -2.55
C ASP A 75 -28.06 19.80 -2.78
N LEU A 76 -27.06 20.16 -2.00
CA LEU A 76 -26.41 21.49 -2.05
C LEU A 76 -25.07 21.46 -2.79
N LEU A 77 -24.49 20.30 -2.99
CA LEU A 77 -23.17 20.12 -3.59
C LEU A 77 -23.28 19.63 -5.03
N PRO A 78 -22.36 20.06 -5.91
CA PRO A 78 -22.30 19.53 -7.26
C PRO A 78 -21.86 18.05 -7.25
N GLY A 79 -22.28 17.29 -8.26
CA GLY A 79 -21.90 15.89 -8.44
C GLY A 79 -22.88 14.92 -7.80
N ASN A 80 -22.46 13.67 -7.64
CA ASN A 80 -23.23 12.60 -7.05
C ASN A 80 -22.55 12.08 -5.80
N ALA A 81 -23.10 12.39 -4.62
CA ALA A 81 -22.56 11.97 -3.34
C ALA A 81 -22.61 10.44 -3.12
N ASP A 82 -23.44 9.68 -3.85
CA ASP A 82 -23.41 8.22 -3.80
C ASP A 82 -22.20 7.60 -4.52
N ARG A 83 -21.41 8.42 -5.20
CA ARG A 83 -20.21 7.97 -5.96
C ARG A 83 -18.95 8.65 -5.46
N ILE A 84 -18.72 8.62 -4.17
CA ILE A 84 -17.49 9.12 -3.56
C ILE A 84 -16.38 8.09 -3.78
N PHE A 85 -15.32 8.50 -4.49
CA PHE A 85 -14.06 7.76 -4.58
C PHE A 85 -13.07 8.36 -3.60
N THR A 86 -12.46 7.53 -2.77
CA THR A 86 -11.32 7.95 -1.95
C THR A 86 -10.02 7.62 -2.65
N ASP A 87 -9.00 8.44 -2.45
CA ASP A 87 -7.69 8.31 -3.07
C ASP A 87 -6.62 8.69 -2.03
N GLY A 88 -5.58 7.89 -1.92
CA GLY A 88 -4.48 8.19 -1.02
C GLY A 88 -3.26 7.29 -1.20
N THR A 89 -2.12 7.77 -0.72
CA THR A 89 -0.83 7.08 -0.81
C THR A 89 -0.26 6.84 0.58
N SER A 90 0.42 5.70 0.83
CA SER A 90 1.05 5.36 2.11
C SER A 90 0.01 5.35 3.26
N ALA A 91 0.21 6.15 4.32
CA ALA A 91 -0.80 6.33 5.37
C ALA A 91 -2.13 6.86 4.82
N GLY A 92 -2.12 7.74 3.82
CA GLY A 92 -3.33 8.18 3.11
C GLY A 92 -4.00 7.04 2.33
N GLY A 93 -3.20 6.12 1.78
CA GLY A 93 -3.68 4.87 1.19
C GLY A 93 -4.36 3.97 2.23
N ALA A 94 -3.77 3.82 3.42
CA ALA A 94 -4.37 3.10 4.55
C ALA A 94 -5.70 3.73 4.98
N MET A 95 -5.76 5.07 5.07
CA MET A 95 -7.00 5.80 5.39
C MET A 95 -8.07 5.60 4.31
N SER A 96 -7.69 5.58 3.02
CA SER A 96 -8.61 5.28 1.92
C SER A 96 -9.12 3.85 1.97
N ALA A 97 -8.25 2.87 2.26
CA ALA A 97 -8.63 1.47 2.44
C ALA A 97 -9.61 1.31 3.63
N LEU A 98 -9.34 1.98 4.75
CA LEU A 98 -10.24 1.99 5.90
C LEU A 98 -11.60 2.59 5.55
N GLN A 99 -11.66 3.71 4.85
CA GLN A 99 -12.95 4.28 4.43
C GLN A 99 -13.74 3.28 3.55
N GLY A 100 -13.05 2.58 2.62
CA GLY A 100 -13.70 1.55 1.79
C GLY A 100 -14.18 0.34 2.59
N ALA A 101 -13.35 -0.16 3.51
CA ALA A 101 -13.65 -1.37 4.28
C ALA A 101 -14.63 -1.15 5.43
N THR A 102 -14.79 0.09 5.93
CA THR A 102 -15.52 0.38 7.17
C THR A 102 -16.72 1.31 7.00
N GLY A 103 -17.26 1.41 5.78
CA GLY A 103 -18.45 2.23 5.55
C GLY A 103 -19.61 1.84 6.47
N ASN A 104 -20.10 2.79 7.27
CA ASN A 104 -21.15 2.60 8.27
C ASN A 104 -20.84 1.54 9.35
N ALA A 105 -19.57 1.23 9.61
CA ALA A 105 -19.20 0.29 10.67
C ALA A 105 -19.53 0.87 12.05
N THR A 106 -20.26 0.09 12.84
CA THR A 106 -20.81 0.52 14.14
C THR A 106 -19.74 0.85 15.18
N GLU A 107 -18.54 0.30 15.02
CA GLU A 107 -17.40 0.53 15.90
C GLU A 107 -16.97 2.00 15.95
N TYR A 108 -17.19 2.77 14.88
CA TYR A 108 -16.85 4.20 14.81
C TYR A 108 -17.97 5.12 15.26
N GLU A 109 -19.19 4.63 15.35
CA GLU A 109 -20.38 5.45 15.63
C GLU A 109 -20.30 6.24 16.94
N PRO A 110 -19.82 5.67 18.08
CA PRO A 110 -19.68 6.44 19.31
C PRO A 110 -18.75 7.65 19.18
N TYR A 111 -17.68 7.50 18.43
CA TYR A 111 -16.71 8.57 18.21
C TYR A 111 -17.24 9.64 17.25
N LEU A 112 -17.88 9.25 16.16
CA LEU A 112 -18.49 10.16 15.19
C LEU A 112 -19.60 10.99 15.83
N LYS A 113 -20.42 10.37 16.66
CA LYS A 113 -21.44 11.06 17.44
C LYS A 113 -20.83 12.05 18.45
N ALA A 114 -19.78 11.63 19.16
CA ALA A 114 -19.12 12.49 20.15
C ALA A 114 -18.47 13.72 19.51
N MET A 115 -17.97 13.62 18.27
CA MET A 115 -17.41 14.77 17.54
C MET A 115 -18.45 15.63 16.82
N GLY A 116 -19.75 15.25 16.86
CA GLY A 116 -20.83 15.98 16.20
C GLY A 116 -20.86 15.82 14.69
N ALA A 117 -20.37 14.68 14.15
CA ALA A 117 -20.48 14.36 12.74
C ALA A 117 -21.96 14.26 12.31
N ALA A 118 -22.25 14.62 11.07
CA ALA A 118 -23.60 14.56 10.52
C ALA A 118 -24.19 13.14 10.60
N GLU A 119 -25.49 13.05 10.86
CA GLU A 119 -26.23 11.78 10.84
C GLU A 119 -26.51 11.37 9.40
N ALA A 120 -25.48 10.83 8.74
CA ALA A 120 -25.50 10.39 7.36
C ALA A 120 -24.55 9.19 7.19
N SER A 121 -24.59 8.56 6.02
CA SER A 121 -23.67 7.49 5.67
C SER A 121 -22.21 7.99 5.59
N ASP A 122 -21.24 7.17 6.01
CA ASP A 122 -19.83 7.36 5.69
C ASP A 122 -19.28 6.29 4.73
N ALA A 123 -20.18 5.54 4.07
CA ALA A 123 -19.79 4.60 3.03
C ALA A 123 -19.30 5.34 1.79
N VAL A 124 -18.28 4.81 1.15
CA VAL A 124 -17.73 5.32 -0.11
C VAL A 124 -17.98 4.33 -1.22
N TYR A 125 -18.03 4.81 -2.46
CA TYR A 125 -18.31 3.96 -3.62
C TYR A 125 -17.11 3.08 -3.97
N ALA A 126 -15.90 3.62 -3.91
CA ALA A 126 -14.66 2.89 -4.14
C ALA A 126 -13.48 3.61 -3.50
N SER A 127 -12.40 2.86 -3.28
CA SER A 127 -11.15 3.37 -2.70
C SER A 127 -9.97 3.05 -3.61
N ILE A 128 -9.12 4.05 -3.86
CA ILE A 128 -7.88 3.94 -4.60
C ILE A 128 -6.75 4.05 -3.59
N CYS A 129 -6.03 2.94 -3.39
CA CYS A 129 -5.06 2.81 -2.31
C CYS A 129 -3.68 2.55 -2.90
N TYR A 130 -2.83 3.58 -2.92
CA TYR A 130 -1.46 3.43 -3.38
C TYR A 130 -0.55 3.06 -2.20
N CYS A 131 0.16 1.94 -2.31
CA CYS A 131 1.06 1.38 -1.28
C CYS A 131 0.51 1.55 0.16
N PRO A 132 -0.72 1.10 0.43
CA PRO A 132 -1.35 1.26 1.74
C PRO A 132 -0.67 0.38 2.78
N ILE A 133 -0.64 0.84 4.03
CA ILE A 133 -0.37 -0.04 5.17
C ILE A 133 -1.72 -0.62 5.60
N THR A 134 -1.95 -1.89 5.36
CA THR A 134 -3.25 -2.53 5.55
C THR A 134 -3.35 -3.32 6.85
N ASP A 135 -2.21 -3.63 7.47
CA ASP A 135 -2.11 -4.41 8.70
C ASP A 135 -0.93 -3.90 9.54
N LEU A 136 -1.17 -2.83 10.30
CA LEU A 136 -0.10 -2.07 10.93
C LEU A 136 0.63 -2.85 12.03
N ASN A 137 -0.07 -3.63 12.82
CA ASN A 137 0.53 -4.41 13.91
C ASN A 137 1.30 -5.65 13.44
N HIS A 138 1.17 -6.05 12.18
CA HIS A 138 1.96 -7.11 11.56
C HIS A 138 2.98 -6.59 10.54
N ALA A 139 2.92 -5.30 10.22
CA ALA A 139 3.74 -4.70 9.18
C ALA A 139 5.26 -4.86 9.40
N ASP A 140 5.75 -4.83 10.64
CA ASP A 140 7.17 -5.00 10.94
C ASP A 140 7.66 -6.39 10.56
N MET A 141 6.93 -7.46 10.93
CA MET A 141 7.36 -8.81 10.61
C MET A 141 7.21 -9.13 9.11
N GLU A 142 6.18 -8.60 8.45
CA GLU A 142 6.01 -8.74 7.00
C GLU A 142 7.12 -8.04 6.23
N TYR A 143 7.48 -6.83 6.66
CA TYR A 143 8.54 -6.04 6.08
C TYR A 143 9.89 -6.74 6.22
N GLU A 144 10.22 -7.25 7.40
CA GLU A 144 11.48 -7.94 7.63
C GLU A 144 11.51 -9.31 6.93
N TRP A 145 10.41 -10.04 6.89
CA TRP A 145 10.34 -11.29 6.13
C TRP A 145 10.59 -11.09 4.64
N LEU A 146 10.00 -10.03 4.06
CA LEU A 146 10.17 -9.70 2.65
C LEU A 146 11.60 -9.24 2.33
N TYR A 147 12.13 -8.28 3.09
CA TYR A 147 13.38 -7.60 2.78
C TYR A 147 14.63 -8.17 3.44
N ARG A 148 14.52 -9.20 4.28
CA ARG A 148 15.67 -9.82 4.98
C ARG A 148 16.83 -10.21 4.04
N CYS A 149 16.51 -10.66 2.84
CA CYS A 149 17.52 -11.03 1.83
C CYS A 149 18.42 -9.86 1.40
N THR A 150 18.04 -8.62 1.70
CA THR A 150 18.81 -7.41 1.36
C THR A 150 19.71 -6.91 2.50
N ASN A 151 19.64 -7.50 3.70
CA ASN A 151 20.31 -7.00 4.90
C ASN A 151 21.83 -6.88 4.76
N SER A 152 22.48 -7.86 4.14
CA SER A 152 23.95 -7.87 3.98
C SER A 152 24.43 -7.09 2.75
N GLY A 153 23.55 -6.80 1.78
CA GLY A 153 23.92 -6.18 0.50
C GLY A 153 23.56 -4.71 0.42
N VAL A 154 22.30 -4.37 0.62
CA VAL A 154 21.76 -3.03 0.36
C VAL A 154 21.46 -2.26 1.64
N ARG A 155 20.89 -2.92 2.66
CA ARG A 155 20.49 -2.25 3.91
C ARG A 155 21.66 -1.94 4.84
N HIS A 156 22.74 -2.71 4.80
CA HIS A 156 23.92 -2.55 5.66
C HIS A 156 23.59 -2.48 7.16
N LEU A 157 22.74 -3.37 7.64
CA LEU A 157 22.35 -3.44 9.05
C LEU A 157 23.53 -3.85 9.92
N ASP A 158 23.62 -3.28 11.13
CA ASP A 158 24.53 -3.75 12.15
C ASP A 158 24.06 -5.10 12.76
N THR A 159 24.88 -5.67 13.67
CA THR A 159 24.58 -6.98 14.27
C THR A 159 23.26 -6.97 15.07
N ALA A 160 23.00 -5.90 15.81
CA ALA A 160 21.77 -5.80 16.62
C ALA A 160 20.53 -5.64 15.73
N GLN A 161 20.61 -4.80 14.71
CA GLN A 161 19.54 -4.62 13.72
C GLN A 161 19.28 -5.91 12.94
N THR A 162 20.33 -6.65 12.57
CA THR A 162 20.20 -7.94 11.89
C THR A 162 19.47 -8.96 12.78
N ALA A 163 19.81 -9.03 14.06
CA ALA A 163 19.13 -9.91 14.99
C ALA A 163 17.62 -9.58 15.12
N ILE A 164 17.27 -8.30 15.22
CA ILE A 164 15.87 -7.86 15.25
C ILE A 164 15.14 -8.20 13.94
N SER A 165 15.80 -7.98 12.80
CA SER A 165 15.24 -8.35 11.49
C SER A 165 14.95 -9.87 11.42
N ASP A 166 15.88 -10.70 11.89
CA ASP A 166 15.71 -12.16 11.90
C ASP A 166 14.60 -12.60 12.83
N GLU A 167 14.50 -12.03 14.04
CA GLU A 167 13.42 -12.33 14.99
C GLU A 167 12.05 -11.95 14.42
N LEU A 168 11.90 -10.75 13.86
CA LEU A 168 10.65 -10.29 13.25
C LEU A 168 10.26 -11.16 12.05
N ALA A 169 11.20 -11.42 11.14
CA ALA A 169 10.96 -12.26 9.98
C ALA A 169 10.49 -13.67 10.34
N ALA A 170 10.98 -14.22 11.45
CA ALA A 170 10.59 -15.54 11.93
C ALA A 170 9.13 -15.65 12.41
N LEU A 171 8.48 -14.53 12.73
CA LEU A 171 7.07 -14.50 13.14
C LEU A 171 6.11 -14.59 11.94
N CYS A 172 6.51 -14.07 10.78
CA CYS A 172 5.64 -13.88 9.63
C CYS A 172 5.03 -15.19 9.06
N PRO A 173 5.78 -16.31 8.93
CA PRO A 173 5.22 -17.55 8.38
C PRO A 173 3.99 -18.07 9.14
N SER A 174 4.01 -18.02 10.48
CA SER A 174 2.87 -18.44 11.30
C SER A 174 1.66 -17.52 11.09
N TYR A 175 1.90 -16.23 10.97
CA TYR A 175 0.86 -15.26 10.69
C TYR A 175 0.23 -15.49 9.31
N ILE A 176 1.01 -15.60 8.23
CA ILE A 176 0.49 -15.89 6.89
C ILE A 176 -0.36 -17.16 6.88
N ASN A 177 0.11 -18.24 7.55
CA ASN A 177 -0.64 -19.48 7.61
C ASN A 177 -1.96 -19.33 8.38
N SER A 178 -2.03 -18.44 9.37
CA SER A 178 -3.24 -18.19 10.16
C SER A 178 -4.34 -17.46 9.37
N LEU A 179 -3.98 -16.73 8.31
CA LEU A 179 -4.93 -15.98 7.49
C LEU A 179 -5.82 -16.88 6.62
N GLY A 180 -5.43 -18.13 6.36
CA GLY A 180 -6.19 -19.04 5.52
C GLY A 180 -6.36 -18.55 4.08
N LEU A 181 -5.34 -17.87 3.54
CA LEU A 181 -5.38 -17.24 2.22
C LEU A 181 -5.62 -18.27 1.11
N ARG A 182 -6.27 -17.81 0.05
CA ARG A 182 -6.49 -18.58 -1.18
C ARG A 182 -6.22 -17.73 -2.40
N ASP A 183 -5.74 -18.36 -3.46
CA ASP A 183 -5.61 -17.72 -4.77
C ASP A 183 -6.98 -17.60 -5.48
N GLY A 184 -6.97 -17.02 -6.70
CA GLY A 184 -8.18 -16.84 -7.50
C GLY A 184 -8.87 -18.15 -7.92
N ASP A 185 -8.18 -19.27 -7.87
CA ASP A 185 -8.69 -20.61 -8.20
C ASP A 185 -9.12 -21.39 -6.94
N GLY A 186 -8.97 -20.78 -5.76
CA GLY A 186 -9.35 -21.36 -4.47
C GLY A 186 -8.26 -22.25 -3.85
N ASN A 187 -7.06 -22.33 -4.41
CA ASN A 187 -5.94 -23.08 -3.83
C ASN A 187 -5.38 -22.36 -2.60
N PRO A 188 -4.91 -23.09 -1.57
CA PRO A 188 -4.37 -22.46 -0.39
C PRO A 188 -3.06 -21.71 -0.69
N VAL A 189 -2.96 -20.48 -0.20
CA VAL A 189 -1.73 -19.69 -0.17
C VAL A 189 -1.18 -19.72 1.25
N THR A 190 0.00 -20.29 1.42
CA THR A 190 0.69 -20.50 2.70
C THR A 190 2.05 -19.82 2.68
N ALA A 191 2.73 -19.74 3.82
CA ALA A 191 4.07 -19.17 3.87
C ALA A 191 5.06 -19.87 2.91
N ASP A 192 4.86 -21.15 2.60
CA ASP A 192 5.75 -21.91 1.73
C ASP A 192 5.63 -21.50 0.25
N ASN A 193 4.46 -21.06 -0.20
CA ASN A 193 4.21 -20.66 -1.60
C ASN A 193 3.85 -19.18 -1.77
N TYR A 194 3.81 -18.40 -0.69
CA TYR A 194 3.41 -17.00 -0.73
C TYR A 194 4.30 -16.15 -1.64
N MET A 195 5.61 -16.37 -1.60
CA MET A 195 6.55 -15.64 -2.47
C MET A 195 6.34 -15.97 -3.95
N ASP A 196 6.04 -17.21 -4.29
CA ASP A 196 5.71 -17.60 -5.66
C ASP A 196 4.36 -17.01 -6.09
N TYR A 197 3.40 -16.96 -5.18
CA TYR A 197 2.13 -16.27 -5.41
C TYR A 197 2.35 -14.78 -5.70
N LEU A 198 3.16 -14.07 -4.92
CA LEU A 198 3.50 -12.66 -5.18
C LEU A 198 4.20 -12.45 -6.52
N LYS A 199 5.08 -13.37 -6.95
CA LYS A 199 5.72 -13.32 -8.27
C LYS A 199 4.70 -13.25 -9.40
N THR A 200 3.57 -13.93 -9.28
CA THR A 200 2.54 -13.93 -10.33
C THR A 200 2.03 -12.53 -10.65
N PHE A 201 1.84 -11.68 -9.64
CA PHE A 201 1.41 -10.29 -9.83
C PHE A 201 2.51 -9.42 -10.44
N ILE A 202 3.76 -9.61 -10.00
CA ILE A 202 4.90 -8.88 -10.54
C ILE A 202 5.10 -9.24 -12.01
N MET A 203 5.04 -10.54 -12.34
CA MET A 203 5.16 -11.04 -13.71
C MET A 203 4.05 -10.50 -14.61
N ALA A 204 2.80 -10.52 -14.13
CA ALA A 204 1.66 -9.99 -14.88
C ALA A 204 1.80 -8.47 -15.13
N SER A 205 2.23 -7.71 -14.13
CA SER A 205 2.48 -6.27 -14.25
C SER A 205 3.62 -5.98 -15.22
N ALA A 206 4.73 -6.72 -15.13
CA ALA A 206 5.87 -6.57 -16.03
C ALA A 206 5.50 -6.95 -17.48
N GLN A 207 4.72 -8.03 -17.67
CA GLN A 207 4.23 -8.44 -18.98
C GLN A 207 3.37 -7.33 -19.62
N LYS A 208 2.45 -6.75 -18.85
CA LYS A 208 1.62 -5.64 -19.31
C LYS A 208 2.47 -4.42 -19.71
N ALA A 209 3.47 -4.07 -18.90
CA ALA A 209 4.37 -2.96 -19.21
C ALA A 209 5.12 -3.19 -20.54
N LEU A 210 5.59 -4.42 -20.79
CA LEU A 210 6.24 -4.78 -22.08
C LEU A 210 5.26 -4.65 -23.26
N GLU A 211 4.03 -5.07 -23.08
CA GLU A 211 2.97 -4.96 -24.12
C GLU A 211 2.63 -3.51 -24.43
N GLU A 212 2.71 -2.63 -23.47
CA GLU A 212 2.55 -1.17 -23.60
C GLU A 212 3.81 -0.47 -24.14
N GLY A 213 4.88 -1.23 -24.43
CA GLY A 213 6.13 -0.72 -25.00
C GLY A 213 7.11 -0.11 -23.99
N CYS A 214 6.92 -0.37 -22.70
CA CYS A 214 7.88 0.05 -21.69
C CYS A 214 9.17 -0.78 -21.76
N GLU A 215 10.31 -0.14 -21.56
CA GLU A 215 11.58 -0.83 -21.41
C GLU A 215 11.75 -1.28 -19.95
N ILE A 216 12.04 -2.56 -19.73
CA ILE A 216 12.37 -3.12 -18.41
C ILE A 216 13.85 -3.45 -18.39
N PRO A 217 14.68 -2.74 -17.58
CA PRO A 217 16.11 -3.04 -17.48
C PRO A 217 16.37 -4.45 -16.90
N ASP A 218 17.41 -5.12 -17.39
CA ASP A 218 17.80 -6.47 -16.90
C ASP A 218 18.28 -6.45 -15.44
N THR A 219 18.56 -5.26 -14.90
CA THR A 219 18.98 -5.05 -13.50
C THR A 219 17.86 -5.19 -12.49
N ILE A 220 16.58 -5.13 -12.92
CA ILE A 220 15.41 -5.20 -12.03
C ILE A 220 15.15 -6.61 -11.49
N GLY A 221 15.71 -7.65 -12.11
CA GLY A 221 15.47 -9.04 -11.71
C GLY A 221 14.25 -9.68 -12.41
N ILE A 222 13.63 -9.01 -13.37
CA ILE A 222 12.59 -9.60 -14.22
C ILE A 222 13.25 -10.50 -15.26
N VAL A 223 12.92 -11.78 -15.22
CA VAL A 223 13.43 -12.78 -16.17
C VAL A 223 12.52 -12.81 -17.39
N ARG A 224 13.12 -12.62 -18.57
CA ARG A 224 12.38 -12.57 -19.84
C ARG A 224 12.90 -13.62 -20.82
N TYR A 225 11.98 -14.23 -21.53
CA TYR A 225 12.30 -14.98 -22.73
C TYR A 225 12.21 -14.05 -23.94
N VAL A 226 13.35 -13.78 -24.55
CA VAL A 226 13.42 -13.01 -25.80
C VAL A 226 13.32 -13.98 -26.95
N LYS A 227 12.21 -13.97 -27.70
CA LYS A 227 12.07 -14.81 -28.88
C LYS A 227 13.17 -14.48 -29.89
N PRO A 228 14.00 -15.45 -30.32
CA PRO A 228 15.05 -15.19 -31.29
C PRO A 228 14.47 -14.53 -32.54
N ARG A 229 15.05 -13.43 -32.96
CA ARG A 229 14.67 -12.83 -34.25
C ARG A 229 15.03 -13.80 -35.34
N PRO A 230 14.11 -14.15 -36.29
CA PRO A 230 14.46 -14.97 -37.40
C PRO A 230 15.60 -14.33 -38.18
N THR A 231 16.61 -15.10 -38.49
CA THR A 231 17.72 -14.63 -39.33
C THR A 231 17.19 -14.18 -40.69
N PHE A 232 17.96 -13.36 -41.38
CA PHE A 232 17.59 -12.91 -42.75
C PHE A 232 17.26 -14.08 -43.69
N ALA A 233 17.98 -15.18 -43.58
CA ALA A 233 17.73 -16.39 -44.34
C ALA A 233 16.38 -17.08 -44.00
N GLN A 234 15.97 -17.05 -42.72
CA GLN A 234 14.66 -17.56 -42.29
C GLN A 234 13.49 -16.64 -42.70
N ARG A 235 13.74 -15.33 -42.86
CA ARG A 235 12.75 -14.38 -43.40
C ARG A 235 12.53 -14.56 -44.89
N LEU A 236 13.52 -15.03 -45.64
CA LEU A 236 13.42 -15.22 -47.07
C LEU A 236 12.78 -16.56 -47.48
N GLY A 237 12.32 -17.36 -46.47
CA GLY A 237 11.72 -18.66 -46.77
C GLY A 237 12.68 -19.49 -47.67
N ALA A 238 13.78 -19.98 -47.08
CA ALA A 238 14.70 -20.84 -47.81
C ALA A 238 14.07 -22.18 -48.17
N GLY A 239 13.18 -22.17 -49.16
CA GLY A 239 12.95 -23.27 -50.03
C GLY A 239 13.97 -23.17 -51.18
N PRO A 240 14.38 -24.31 -51.83
CA PRO A 240 15.37 -24.28 -52.88
C PRO A 240 14.89 -23.38 -54.02
N VAL A 241 15.69 -22.36 -54.33
CA VAL A 241 15.43 -21.46 -55.48
C VAL A 241 15.67 -22.23 -56.74
N ASN A 242 14.63 -22.75 -57.36
CA ASN A 242 14.71 -23.15 -58.76
C ASN A 242 14.77 -21.87 -59.61
N GLY A 243 15.82 -21.77 -60.36
CA GLY A 243 16.20 -20.59 -61.13
C GLY A 243 15.09 -20.04 -62.02
N GLY A 244 14.72 -18.82 -61.79
CA GLY A 244 13.91 -17.95 -62.64
C GLY A 244 14.51 -16.55 -62.60
N ASN A 245 14.76 -16.01 -63.80
CA ASN A 245 15.40 -14.74 -64.16
C ASN A 245 15.05 -13.54 -63.27
N PRO A 246 16.03 -12.83 -62.71
CA PRO A 246 15.73 -11.66 -61.89
C PRO A 246 15.50 -10.40 -62.77
N ASP A 247 14.29 -9.94 -62.84
CA ASP A 247 14.01 -8.56 -63.22
C ASP A 247 14.41 -7.61 -62.06
N SER A 248 15.55 -6.93 -62.30
CA SER A 248 16.29 -6.19 -61.29
C SER A 248 15.79 -4.74 -61.05
N SER A 249 14.58 -4.41 -61.41
CA SER A 249 14.11 -3.01 -61.40
C SER A 249 13.10 -2.61 -60.30
N ARG A 250 12.83 -3.49 -59.32
CA ARG A 250 11.89 -3.14 -58.23
C ARG A 250 12.50 -3.36 -56.87
N PRO A 251 12.68 -2.28 -56.04
CA PRO A 251 13.08 -2.49 -54.67
C PRO A 251 11.98 -3.26 -53.93
N PRO A 252 12.35 -4.24 -53.05
CA PRO A 252 11.35 -4.98 -52.29
C PRO A 252 10.58 -4.03 -51.40
N ARG A 253 9.26 -3.96 -51.62
CA ARG A 253 8.36 -3.33 -50.68
C ARG A 253 8.49 -4.03 -49.34
N ALA A 254 9.00 -3.33 -48.33
CA ALA A 254 8.89 -3.75 -46.96
C ALA A 254 7.40 -3.90 -46.63
N SER A 255 6.89 -5.12 -46.60
CA SER A 255 5.58 -5.35 -45.99
C SER A 255 5.75 -5.16 -44.49
N ASN A 256 5.22 -4.05 -43.99
CA ASN A 256 5.03 -3.81 -42.58
C ASN A 256 3.94 -4.76 -42.02
N SER A 257 4.15 -6.06 -42.11
CA SER A 257 3.52 -7.00 -41.21
C SER A 257 4.41 -7.06 -39.97
N GLY A 258 4.16 -6.11 -39.06
CA GLY A 258 4.78 -6.10 -37.74
C GLY A 258 4.37 -7.36 -36.99
N ALA A 259 5.14 -8.42 -37.16
CA ALA A 259 5.18 -9.47 -36.15
C ALA A 259 5.80 -8.82 -34.92
N GLN A 260 4.97 -8.37 -34.03
CA GLN A 260 5.38 -7.91 -32.71
C GLN A 260 6.04 -9.11 -32.03
N TYR A 261 7.36 -9.07 -31.95
CA TYR A 261 8.12 -10.02 -31.13
C TYR A 261 7.92 -9.56 -29.69
N THR A 262 6.94 -10.16 -29.03
CA THR A 262 6.65 -9.86 -27.64
C THR A 262 7.61 -10.68 -26.79
N ASP A 263 8.45 -10.00 -26.02
CA ASP A 263 9.21 -10.65 -24.94
C ASP A 263 8.20 -11.17 -23.92
N TYR A 264 8.44 -12.35 -23.38
CA TYR A 264 7.59 -12.95 -22.37
C TYR A 264 8.30 -12.93 -21.03
N VAL A 265 7.63 -12.43 -20.00
CA VAL A 265 8.10 -12.56 -18.61
C VAL A 265 7.92 -14.01 -18.17
N THR A 266 9.00 -14.64 -17.71
CA THR A 266 9.01 -16.06 -17.35
C THR A 266 9.25 -16.32 -15.88
N ASP A 267 9.92 -15.40 -15.16
CA ASP A 267 10.17 -15.50 -13.73
C ASP A 267 10.57 -14.14 -13.16
N VAL A 268 10.73 -14.09 -11.85
CA VAL A 268 11.32 -12.98 -11.08
C VAL A 268 12.47 -13.54 -10.24
N ASP A 269 13.67 -13.04 -10.48
CA ASP A 269 14.79 -13.21 -9.55
C ASP A 269 14.52 -12.36 -8.31
N TRP A 270 13.99 -12.99 -7.27
CA TRP A 270 13.46 -12.31 -6.10
C TRP A 270 14.52 -11.46 -5.38
N THR A 271 15.71 -11.99 -5.23
CA THR A 271 16.81 -11.27 -4.56
C THR A 271 17.24 -10.02 -5.35
N LYS A 272 17.36 -10.14 -6.67
CA LYS A 272 17.65 -8.97 -7.53
C LYS A 272 16.52 -7.96 -7.50
N TYR A 273 15.27 -8.42 -7.60
CA TYR A 273 14.10 -7.54 -7.59
C TYR A 273 14.01 -6.74 -6.30
N LEU A 274 14.11 -7.39 -5.15
CA LEU A 274 14.08 -6.71 -3.85
C LEU A 274 15.30 -5.82 -3.62
N SER A 275 16.48 -6.22 -4.08
CA SER A 275 17.67 -5.38 -4.04
C SER A 275 17.53 -4.14 -4.91
N TYR A 276 16.92 -4.28 -6.09
CA TYR A 276 16.61 -3.13 -6.95
C TYR A 276 15.63 -2.18 -6.26
N VAL A 277 14.52 -2.70 -5.73
CA VAL A 277 13.51 -1.90 -4.99
C VAL A 277 14.15 -1.19 -3.80
N ALA A 278 14.93 -1.91 -3.00
CA ALA A 278 15.67 -1.37 -1.86
C ALA A 278 16.71 -0.29 -2.24
N GLY A 279 17.26 -0.38 -3.44
CA GLY A 279 18.22 0.60 -3.97
C GLY A 279 17.58 1.89 -4.47
N GLN A 280 16.25 1.91 -4.75
CA GLN A 280 15.55 3.12 -5.21
C GLN A 280 15.27 4.08 -4.06
N THR A 281 14.99 3.57 -2.86
CA THR A 281 14.74 4.36 -1.66
C THR A 281 15.29 3.59 -0.47
N PRO A 282 16.05 4.23 0.44
CA PRO A 282 16.57 3.56 1.62
C PRO A 282 15.45 2.86 2.40
N LEU A 283 15.63 1.57 2.65
CA LEU A 283 14.73 0.80 3.48
C LEU A 283 14.85 1.27 4.94
N LYS A 284 13.75 1.18 5.66
CA LYS A 284 13.71 1.48 7.10
C LYS A 284 14.57 0.46 7.88
N THR A 285 15.14 0.91 8.99
CA THR A 285 15.82 0.01 9.94
C THR A 285 14.81 -0.76 10.78
N PRO A 286 15.11 -2.02 11.18
CA PRO A 286 14.22 -2.82 12.01
C PRO A 286 14.15 -2.31 13.47
N PRO A 287 12.95 -2.28 14.07
CA PRO A 287 11.64 -2.44 13.41
C PRO A 287 11.27 -1.20 12.61
N ALA A 288 10.59 -1.41 11.47
CA ALA A 288 10.32 -0.36 10.49
C ALA A 288 9.23 0.64 10.93
N PHE A 289 8.29 0.19 11.77
CA PHE A 289 7.08 0.93 12.14
C PHE A 289 6.92 1.12 13.66
N ASP A 290 7.20 0.11 14.49
CA ASP A 290 7.05 0.18 15.95
C ASP A 290 8.41 0.16 16.67
N ALA A 291 8.99 1.32 16.89
CA ALA A 291 10.25 1.44 17.60
C ALA A 291 10.15 0.91 19.05
N TYR A 292 11.17 0.19 19.51
CA TYR A 292 11.20 -0.40 20.86
C TYR A 292 12.21 0.24 21.82
N GLY A 293 13.07 1.10 21.34
CA GLY A 293 14.03 1.81 22.18
C GLY A 293 13.37 2.84 23.10
N VAL A 294 14.12 3.86 23.48
CA VAL A 294 13.53 5.02 24.19
C VAL A 294 12.60 5.72 23.21
N LEU A 295 11.30 5.58 23.42
CA LEU A 295 10.27 6.08 22.48
C LEU A 295 10.28 7.60 22.29
N GLY A 296 10.81 8.40 23.19
CA GLY A 296 10.82 9.86 23.06
C GLY A 296 11.24 10.38 21.67
N ALA A 297 12.52 10.72 21.50
CA ALA A 297 13.02 11.21 20.21
C ALA A 297 13.08 10.14 19.12
N GLY A 298 13.22 8.86 19.50
CA GLY A 298 13.29 7.72 18.59
C GLY A 298 11.95 7.14 18.14
N ALA A 299 10.83 7.67 18.64
CA ALA A 299 9.51 7.20 18.27
C ALA A 299 9.19 7.47 16.79
N THR A 300 8.60 6.47 16.14
CA THR A 300 8.08 6.60 14.79
C THR A 300 6.82 7.48 14.76
N PRO A 301 6.37 7.96 13.60
CA PRO A 301 5.05 8.60 13.48
C PRO A 301 3.93 7.70 13.98
N GLU A 302 4.02 6.39 13.73
CA GLU A 302 3.06 5.38 14.16
C GLU A 302 3.02 5.25 15.69
N ASN A 303 4.18 5.19 16.37
CA ASN A 303 4.22 5.21 17.84
C ASN A 303 3.50 6.42 18.43
N ARG A 304 3.64 7.59 17.78
CA ARG A 304 2.99 8.85 18.25
C ARG A 304 1.48 8.82 18.05
N VAL A 305 1.01 8.24 16.96
CA VAL A 305 -0.43 8.09 16.69
C VAL A 305 -1.09 7.14 17.70
N PHE A 306 -0.38 6.11 18.14
CA PHE A 306 -0.85 5.22 19.21
C PHE A 306 -0.56 5.75 20.63
N GLY A 307 0.12 6.87 20.73
CA GLY A 307 0.40 7.57 21.98
C GLY A 307 -0.84 8.08 22.73
N ASP A 308 -0.61 8.79 23.81
CA ASP A 308 -1.65 9.38 24.63
C ASP A 308 -1.93 10.86 24.31
N THR A 309 -2.89 11.44 25.02
CA THR A 309 -3.25 12.85 24.89
C THR A 309 -2.24 13.81 25.51
N GLU A 310 -1.27 13.31 26.26
CA GLU A 310 -0.15 14.07 26.81
C GLU A 310 1.02 14.16 25.83
N GLY A 311 0.98 13.36 24.73
CA GLY A 311 1.99 13.31 23.69
C GLY A 311 3.07 12.25 23.92
N ASN A 312 2.86 11.34 24.89
CA ASN A 312 3.76 10.22 25.07
C ASN A 312 3.49 9.17 23.98
N PRO A 313 4.51 8.77 23.20
CA PRO A 313 4.34 7.71 22.21
C PRO A 313 4.19 6.35 22.87
N ALA A 314 3.51 5.42 22.20
CA ALA A 314 3.29 4.06 22.70
C ALA A 314 3.63 3.01 21.64
N ASN A 315 3.99 1.80 22.12
CA ASN A 315 4.08 0.63 21.27
C ASN A 315 2.67 0.16 20.88
N PHE A 316 2.59 -0.42 19.70
CA PHE A 316 1.37 -1.01 19.16
C PHE A 316 1.58 -2.45 18.66
N THR A 317 2.75 -3.03 18.91
CA THR A 317 3.03 -4.47 18.76
C THR A 317 3.51 -5.04 20.09
N GLU A 318 3.16 -6.30 20.36
CA GLU A 318 3.69 -6.98 21.54
C GLU A 318 5.20 -7.19 21.43
N PHE A 319 5.72 -7.42 20.22
CA PHE A 319 7.15 -7.58 19.99
C PHE A 319 7.94 -6.37 20.52
N SER A 320 7.60 -5.17 20.05
CA SER A 320 8.30 -3.95 20.45
C SER A 320 8.06 -3.58 21.92
N LEU A 321 6.85 -3.83 22.45
CA LEU A 321 6.54 -3.64 23.85
C LEU A 321 7.43 -4.50 24.75
N ARG A 322 7.52 -5.81 24.47
CA ARG A 322 8.34 -6.77 25.21
C ARG A 322 9.83 -6.42 25.14
N LYS A 323 10.33 -6.06 23.96
CA LYS A 323 11.70 -5.60 23.81
C LYS A 323 11.99 -4.33 24.62
N ARG A 324 11.08 -3.37 24.64
CA ARG A 324 11.26 -2.10 25.35
C ARG A 324 11.21 -2.27 26.87
N THR A 325 10.33 -3.14 27.35
CA THR A 325 10.14 -3.37 28.80
C THR A 325 11.05 -4.41 29.38
N ASP A 326 11.78 -5.17 28.56
CA ASP A 326 12.53 -6.37 28.93
C ASP A 326 11.65 -7.39 29.70
N ASP A 327 10.38 -7.49 29.28
CA ASP A 327 9.38 -8.36 29.88
C ASP A 327 8.71 -9.20 28.77
N ALA A 328 9.02 -10.48 28.74
CA ALA A 328 8.51 -11.43 27.76
C ALA A 328 6.98 -11.64 27.83
N GLU A 329 6.38 -11.33 28.99
CA GLU A 329 4.94 -11.50 29.23
C GLU A 329 4.16 -10.19 29.04
N ALA A 330 4.85 -9.07 28.72
CA ALA A 330 4.18 -7.81 28.49
C ALA A 330 3.17 -7.94 27.34
N SER A 331 1.99 -7.39 27.53
CA SER A 331 0.89 -7.38 26.57
C SER A 331 0.33 -5.99 26.37
N LEU A 332 -0.23 -5.75 25.20
CA LEU A 332 -0.90 -4.49 24.89
C LEU A 332 -2.20 -4.36 25.70
N SER A 333 -2.54 -3.12 26.09
CA SER A 333 -3.81 -2.86 26.75
C SER A 333 -5.00 -3.09 25.80
N GLU A 334 -6.17 -3.41 26.36
CA GLU A 334 -7.41 -3.55 25.56
C GLU A 334 -7.72 -2.28 24.76
N GLU A 335 -7.46 -1.12 25.32
CA GLU A 335 -7.66 0.15 24.62
C GLU A 335 -6.70 0.30 23.43
N THR A 336 -5.43 -0.07 23.59
CA THR A 336 -4.46 -0.07 22.47
C THR A 336 -4.88 -1.05 21.39
N MET A 337 -5.25 -2.27 21.75
CA MET A 337 -5.72 -3.28 20.80
C MET A 337 -6.97 -2.81 20.04
N LYS A 338 -7.92 -2.17 20.72
CA LYS A 338 -9.10 -1.56 20.09
C LYS A 338 -8.72 -0.47 19.09
N ARG A 339 -7.78 0.40 19.44
CA ARG A 339 -7.29 1.47 18.57
C ARG A 339 -6.56 0.92 17.35
N ILE A 340 -5.74 -0.14 17.51
CA ILE A 340 -5.09 -0.84 16.41
C ILE A 340 -6.15 -1.36 15.44
N ARG A 341 -7.14 -2.10 15.94
CA ARG A 341 -8.22 -2.63 15.14
C ARG A 341 -8.93 -1.54 14.32
N LEU A 342 -9.19 -0.39 14.91
CA LEU A 342 -9.82 0.75 14.20
C LEU A 342 -8.92 1.38 13.14
N MET A 343 -7.65 0.99 13.07
CA MET A 343 -6.67 1.48 12.09
C MET A 343 -6.23 0.42 11.08
N ASN A 344 -6.72 -0.80 11.18
CA ASN A 344 -6.36 -1.91 10.28
C ASN A 344 -7.50 -2.25 9.31
N PRO A 345 -7.36 -1.96 8.02
CA PRO A 345 -8.34 -2.37 7.01
C PRO A 345 -8.59 -3.88 7.00
N MET A 346 -7.56 -4.70 7.23
CA MET A 346 -7.65 -6.17 7.20
C MET A 346 -8.64 -6.71 8.24
N ASP A 347 -8.81 -6.04 9.38
CA ASP A 347 -9.78 -6.43 10.40
C ASP A 347 -11.25 -6.29 9.95
N PHE A 348 -11.50 -5.61 8.83
CA PHE A 348 -12.83 -5.33 8.30
C PHE A 348 -13.14 -6.00 6.95
N ILE A 349 -12.16 -6.67 6.34
CA ILE A 349 -12.29 -7.33 5.02
C ILE A 349 -12.61 -8.83 5.15
N SER A 350 -12.62 -9.38 6.35
CA SER A 350 -12.89 -10.80 6.59
C SER A 350 -14.28 -11.23 6.08
N PRO A 351 -14.40 -12.42 5.44
CA PRO A 351 -15.68 -12.96 4.98
C PRO A 351 -16.74 -13.09 6.07
N ASP A 352 -16.32 -13.24 7.32
CA ASP A 352 -17.21 -13.38 8.48
C ASP A 352 -17.80 -12.05 8.95
N ARG A 353 -17.31 -10.93 8.42
CA ARG A 353 -17.84 -9.60 8.69
C ARG A 353 -18.75 -9.16 7.56
N ASN A 354 -19.96 -9.70 7.59
CA ASN A 354 -21.02 -9.31 6.67
C ASN A 354 -21.33 -7.82 6.83
N GLY A 355 -20.95 -7.01 5.85
CA GLY A 355 -21.78 -5.88 5.65
C GLY A 355 -21.24 -4.66 4.98
N THR A 356 -19.94 -4.44 4.86
CA THR A 356 -19.49 -3.14 4.37
C THR A 356 -18.60 -3.17 3.14
N ALA A 357 -17.88 -4.23 2.88
CA ALA A 357 -17.17 -4.39 1.61
C ALA A 357 -17.91 -5.37 0.71
N ARG A 358 -18.61 -4.88 -0.30
CA ARG A 358 -18.92 -5.68 -1.48
C ARG A 358 -17.71 -5.60 -2.41
N HIS A 359 -17.07 -6.73 -2.60
CA HIS A 359 -15.98 -6.91 -3.56
C HIS A 359 -16.49 -6.77 -5.00
#